data_8bc4ce33866a9e7aad0b74d4faf8583a
#
_entry.id   8bc4ce33866a9e7aad0b74d4faf8583a
#
_cell.length_a   1.000
_cell.length_b   1.000
_cell.length_c   1.000
_cell.angle_alpha   90.00
_cell.angle_beta   90.00
_cell.angle_gamma   90.00
#
_symmetry.space_group_name_H-M   'P 1'
#
loop_
_entity.id
_entity.type
_entity.pdbx_description
1 polymer ?
#
loop_
_entity_poly.entity_id
_entity_poly.type
_entity_poly.pdbx_seq_one_letter_code
_entity_poly.pdbx_strand_id
1 'polypeptide(L)' 'MIVKVNREEVRIFKGATAKHAILRYILKKKMDTSCLNSIKVFDGRGHEIGDDSPLNEGQSITFKL' A
#
# COMPACT_ATOMS: atom_id res chain seq x y z
N MET A 1 -5.95 -8.56 -8.01
CA MET A 1 -6.96 -7.68 -7.40
C MET A 1 -6.48 -6.24 -7.46
N ILE A 2 -7.39 -5.31 -7.32
CA ILE A 2 -7.09 -3.88 -7.38
C ILE A 2 -7.37 -3.25 -6.03
N VAL A 3 -6.40 -2.50 -5.52
CA VAL A 3 -6.55 -1.73 -4.28
C VAL A 3 -6.16 -0.28 -4.58
N LYS A 4 -6.49 0.62 -3.67
CA LYS A 4 -6.11 2.03 -3.81
C LYS A 4 -5.03 2.36 -2.80
N VAL A 5 -3.96 2.97 -3.29
CA VAL A 5 -2.85 3.46 -2.46
C VAL A 5 -2.74 4.96 -2.70
N ASN A 6 -2.91 5.76 -1.65
CA ASN A 6 -2.93 7.22 -1.76
C ASN A 6 -3.87 7.69 -2.88
N ARG A 7 -5.06 7.07 -2.96
CA ARG A 7 -6.12 7.37 -3.93
C ARG A 7 -5.82 6.94 -5.37
N GLU A 8 -4.75 6.19 -5.58
CA GLU A 8 -4.46 5.64 -6.92
C GLU A 8 -4.68 4.15 -6.95
N GLU A 9 -5.21 3.66 -8.04
CA GLU A 9 -5.42 2.23 -8.22
C GLU A 9 -4.09 1.52 -8.45
N VAL A 10 -3.89 0.43 -7.73
CA VAL A 10 -2.71 -0.41 -7.85
C VAL A 10 -3.18 -1.85 -8.03
N ARG A 11 -2.63 -2.52 -9.03
CA ARG A 11 -2.95 -3.92 -9.29
C ARG A 11 -1.94 -4.80 -8.57
N ILE A 12 -2.44 -5.72 -7.73
CA ILE A 12 -1.61 -6.65 -6.98
C ILE A 12 -2.23 -8.04 -7.05
N PHE A 13 -1.48 -9.05 -6.64
CA PHE A 13 -1.98 -10.41 -6.64
C PHE A 13 -2.90 -10.63 -5.43
N LYS A 14 -3.79 -11.62 -5.56
CA LYS A 14 -4.69 -11.99 -4.47
C LYS A 14 -3.87 -12.51 -3.28
N GLY A 15 -4.16 -11.98 -2.10
CA GLY A 15 -3.41 -12.36 -0.90
C GLY A 15 -2.21 -11.47 -0.60
N ALA A 16 -1.98 -10.44 -1.43
CA ALA A 16 -0.89 -9.49 -1.18
C ALA A 16 -1.14 -8.68 0.09
N THR A 17 -0.07 -8.22 0.70
CA THR A 17 -0.12 -7.40 1.89
C THR A 17 0.01 -5.92 1.53
N ALA A 18 -0.17 -5.05 2.55
CA ALA A 18 -0.02 -3.61 2.38
C ALA A 18 1.35 -3.26 1.81
N LYS A 19 2.40 -3.92 2.28
CA LYS A 19 3.76 -3.67 1.78
C LYS A 19 3.86 -3.93 0.28
N HIS A 20 3.23 -4.98 -0.21
CA HIS A 20 3.24 -5.29 -1.65
C HIS A 20 2.55 -4.19 -2.45
N ALA A 21 1.41 -3.71 -1.96
CA ALA A 21 0.68 -2.64 -2.65
C ALA A 21 1.49 -1.36 -2.69
N ILE A 22 2.13 -1.01 -1.57
CA ILE A 22 2.95 0.19 -1.49
C ILE A 22 4.18 0.08 -2.39
N LEU A 23 4.81 -1.08 -2.42
CA LEU A 23 5.95 -1.32 -3.32
C LEU A 23 5.54 -1.12 -4.77
N ARG A 24 4.40 -1.67 -5.18
CA ARG A 24 3.89 -1.47 -6.53
C ARG A 24 3.62 -0.01 -6.84
N TYR A 25 3.04 0.71 -5.88
CA TYR A 25 2.79 2.14 -6.03
C TYR A 25 4.10 2.91 -6.23
N ILE A 26 5.10 2.62 -5.40
CA ILE A 26 6.39 3.30 -5.46
C ILE A 26 7.08 3.03 -6.79
N LEU A 27 7.05 1.78 -7.27
CA LEU A 27 7.64 1.43 -8.56
C LEU A 27 6.91 2.12 -9.71
N LYS A 28 5.58 2.19 -9.64
CA LYS A 28 4.79 2.88 -10.65
C LYS A 28 5.12 4.37 -10.72
N LYS A 29 5.39 4.98 -9.58
CA LYS A 29 5.72 6.40 -9.49
C LYS A 29 7.21 6.69 -9.64
N LYS A 30 8.02 5.65 -9.79
CA LYS A 30 9.48 5.76 -9.90
C LYS A 30 10.12 6.45 -8.69
N MET A 31 9.55 6.18 -7.51
CA MET A 31 10.07 6.72 -6.25
C MET A 31 11.19 5.84 -5.71
N ASP A 32 11.96 6.37 -4.76
CA ASP A 32 13.02 5.63 -4.10
C ASP A 32 12.42 4.58 -3.15
N THR A 33 12.80 3.30 -3.33
CA THR A 33 12.31 2.21 -2.51
C THR A 33 12.98 2.13 -1.15
N SER A 34 14.06 2.86 -0.92
CA SER A 34 14.77 2.84 0.37
C SER A 34 13.90 3.36 1.52
N CYS A 35 12.83 4.09 1.21
CA CYS A 35 11.90 4.62 2.21
C CYS A 35 10.99 3.55 2.83
N LEU A 36 10.92 2.35 2.24
CA LEU A 36 9.95 1.34 2.65
C LEU A 36 10.08 0.91 4.11
N ASN A 37 11.28 1.00 4.67
CA ASN A 37 11.51 0.56 6.05
C ASN A 37 11.04 1.56 7.10
N SER A 38 10.68 2.77 6.68
CA SER A 38 10.33 3.86 7.60
C SER A 38 8.90 4.37 7.40
N ILE A 39 8.10 3.68 6.59
CA ILE A 39 6.75 4.15 6.28
C ILE A 39 5.76 3.71 7.35
N LYS A 40 4.75 4.54 7.54
CA LYS A 40 3.57 4.20 8.34
C LYS A 40 2.40 4.03 7.40
N VAL A 41 1.65 2.95 7.58
CA VAL A 41 0.53 2.61 6.71
C VAL A 41 -0.77 2.78 7.49
N PHE A 42 -1.76 3.38 6.83
CA PHE A 42 -3.07 3.60 7.42
C PHE A 42 -4.13 3.02 6.50
N ASP A 43 -5.22 2.52 7.09
CA ASP A 43 -6.35 2.03 6.31
C ASP A 43 -7.21 3.21 5.82
N GLY A 44 -8.32 2.89 5.13
CA GLY A 44 -9.20 3.91 4.60
C GLY A 44 -9.91 4.74 5.65
N ARG A 45 -9.85 4.35 6.91
CA ARG A 45 -10.44 5.07 8.02
C ARG A 45 -9.44 5.86 8.85
N GLY A 46 -8.16 5.82 8.44
CA GLY A 46 -7.11 6.53 9.14
C GLY A 46 -6.49 5.77 10.30
N HIS A 47 -6.82 4.49 10.47
CA HIS A 47 -6.21 3.67 11.52
C HIS A 47 -4.88 3.11 11.03
N GLU A 48 -3.87 3.15 11.87
CA GLU A 48 -2.57 2.58 11.52
C GLU A 48 -2.67 1.07 11.46
N ILE A 49 -2.10 0.49 10.39
CA ILE A 49 -2.05 -0.96 10.20
C ILE A 49 -0.60 -1.38 9.94
N GLY A 50 -0.30 -2.66 10.15
CA GLY A 50 1.02 -3.18 9.85
C GLY A 50 1.23 -3.31 8.35
N ASP A 51 2.48 -3.25 7.92
CA ASP A 51 2.82 -3.41 6.51
C ASP A 51 2.60 -4.84 6.01
N ASP A 52 2.47 -5.79 6.93
CA ASP A 52 2.16 -7.18 6.61
C ASP A 52 0.65 -7.49 6.65
N SER A 53 -0.19 -6.48 6.85
CA SER A 53 -1.63 -6.67 6.90
C SER A 53 -2.16 -7.12 5.53
N PRO A 54 -2.98 -8.18 5.47
CA PRO A 54 -3.54 -8.62 4.20
C PRO A 54 -4.56 -7.61 3.68
N LEU A 55 -4.63 -7.51 2.36
CA LEU A 55 -5.54 -6.59 1.70
C LEU A 55 -6.65 -7.34 0.99
N ASN A 56 -7.81 -6.69 0.89
CA ASN A 56 -8.97 -7.21 0.17
C ASN A 56 -9.20 -6.39 -1.09
N GLU A 57 -9.93 -6.99 -2.05
CA GLU A 57 -10.29 -6.32 -3.28
C GLU A 57 -10.97 -4.99 -2.99
N GLY A 58 -10.50 -3.94 -3.63
CA GLY A 58 -11.09 -2.62 -3.49
C GLY A 58 -10.71 -1.87 -2.22
N GLN A 59 -9.86 -2.45 -1.38
CA GLN A 59 -9.46 -1.79 -0.14
C GLN A 59 -8.61 -0.56 -0.42
N SER A 60 -8.79 0.48 0.39
CA SER A 60 -8.00 1.71 0.29
C SER A 60 -7.00 1.77 1.44
N ILE A 61 -5.78 2.17 1.12
CA ILE A 61 -4.75 2.42 2.13
C ILE A 61 -4.03 3.73 1.79
N THR A 62 -3.43 4.33 2.80
CA THR A 62 -2.53 5.46 2.62
C THR A 62 -1.24 5.18 3.37
N PHE A 63 -0.18 5.84 2.97
CA PHE A 63 1.09 5.72 3.70
C PHE A 63 1.78 7.06 3.76
N LYS A 64 2.63 7.21 4.77
CA LYS A 64 3.45 8.41 4.94
C LYS A 64 4.91 8.00 5.00
N LEU A 65 5.72 8.78 4.35
CA LEU A 65 7.18 8.59 4.37
C LEU A 65 7.81 9.29 5.56
#